data_515a15248d289df92ca0fb29de0c3e64
#
_entry.id   515a15248d289df92ca0fb29de0c3e64
#
_cell.length_a   1.000
_cell.length_b   1.000
_cell.length_c   1.000
_cell.angle_alpha   90.00
_cell.angle_beta   90.00
_cell.angle_gamma   90.00
#
_symmetry.space_group_name_H-M   'P 1'
#
loop_
_entity.id
_entity.type
_entity.pdbx_description
1 polymer ?
#
loop_
_entity_poly.entity_id
_entity_poly.type
_entity_poly.pdbx_seq_one_letter_code
_entity_poly.pdbx_strand_id
1 'polypeptide(L)'
;MDLLFYLLIFLLVLIVSSTTNKLLPFLPMPLIQILLGIGIGLCLPNNQYHLDTELFLALVIGPLLFREAQEADVTSILKHWKIVLYLIFPVIFVSTLSMGGLAHVLWIGLPLAACVAVGAALGPTDLVAFASLSERFTFPKRISNILKGEGLLNDASGLIAFRVALIAWTTGTFSIAQAGISLAISIVGGFAVGFITALINRFLHTFLLSVRATDIASELLLDLSLPLLTFFIAEEIHVSGIIAVVVAGILKASRFKKINLLEAQVDTVTETV
;
A
#
# COMPACT_ATOMS: atom_id res chain seq x y z
N MET A 1 -6.09 28.07 -7.15
CA MET A 1 -6.56 27.72 -8.51
C MET A 1 -5.88 26.45 -9.02
N ASP A 2 -4.61 26.28 -8.74
CA ASP A 2 -3.81 25.16 -9.27
C ASP A 2 -4.27 23.78 -8.78
N LEU A 3 -4.61 23.63 -7.50
CA LEU A 3 -5.09 22.36 -6.95
C LEU A 3 -6.39 21.88 -7.62
N LEU A 4 -7.34 22.78 -7.84
CA LEU A 4 -8.61 22.48 -8.52
C LEU A 4 -8.37 22.05 -9.97
N PHE A 5 -7.46 22.72 -10.66
CA PHE A 5 -7.08 22.40 -12.03
C PHE A 5 -6.48 20.99 -12.14
N TYR A 6 -5.56 20.62 -11.21
CA TYR A 6 -4.99 19.27 -11.19
C TYR A 6 -6.02 18.21 -10.85
N LEU A 7 -6.92 18.50 -9.92
CA LEU A 7 -8.00 17.60 -9.57
C LEU A 7 -8.92 17.34 -10.75
N LEU A 8 -9.24 18.38 -11.54
CA LEU A 8 -10.02 18.25 -12.77
C LEU A 8 -9.29 17.45 -13.85
N ILE A 9 -7.99 17.68 -14.05
CA ILE A 9 -7.17 16.87 -14.97
C ILE A 9 -7.17 15.41 -14.53
N PHE A 10 -6.96 15.14 -13.24
CA PHE A 10 -6.96 13.79 -12.71
C PHE A 10 -8.29 13.08 -12.95
N LEU A 11 -9.42 13.73 -12.65
CA LEU A 11 -10.75 13.19 -12.93
C LEU A 11 -10.97 12.94 -14.43
N LEU A 12 -10.52 13.85 -15.28
CA LEU A 12 -10.62 13.69 -16.72
C LEU A 12 -9.80 12.50 -17.22
N VAL A 13 -8.58 12.30 -16.71
CA VAL A 13 -7.75 11.13 -17.00
C VAL A 13 -8.45 9.84 -16.58
N LEU A 14 -9.08 9.80 -15.40
CA LEU A 14 -9.83 8.64 -14.94
C LEU A 14 -11.01 8.31 -15.88
N ILE A 15 -11.77 9.32 -16.31
CA ILE A 15 -12.90 9.13 -17.24
C ILE A 15 -12.41 8.64 -18.62
N VAL A 16 -11.39 9.30 -19.17
CA VAL A 16 -10.82 8.96 -20.47
C VAL A 16 -10.20 7.57 -20.44
N SER A 17 -9.44 7.22 -19.38
CA SER A 17 -8.84 5.90 -19.26
C SER A 17 -9.89 4.79 -19.14
N SER A 18 -10.96 5.01 -18.37
CA SER A 18 -12.07 4.06 -18.24
C SER A 18 -12.80 3.84 -19.58
N THR A 19 -13.03 4.92 -20.33
CA THR A 19 -13.67 4.84 -21.64
C THR A 19 -12.76 4.15 -22.65
N THR A 20 -11.47 4.47 -22.65
CA THR A 20 -10.47 3.87 -23.55
C THR A 20 -10.29 2.38 -23.26
N ASN A 21 -10.30 1.95 -21.98
CA ASN A 21 -10.21 0.54 -21.62
C ASN A 21 -11.41 -0.26 -22.13
N LYS A 22 -12.61 0.33 -22.21
CA LYS A 22 -13.78 -0.31 -22.83
C LYS A 22 -13.66 -0.44 -24.35
N LEU A 23 -13.02 0.52 -25.00
CA LEU A 23 -12.77 0.50 -26.45
C LEU A 23 -11.60 -0.40 -26.84
N LEU A 24 -10.58 -0.47 -25.98
CA LEU A 24 -9.36 -1.24 -26.19
C LEU A 24 -9.14 -2.23 -25.03
N PRO A 25 -9.94 -3.30 -24.94
CA PRO A 25 -9.91 -4.20 -23.79
C PRO A 25 -8.62 -5.05 -23.67
N PHE A 26 -7.76 -5.02 -24.68
CA PHE A 26 -6.46 -5.68 -24.64
C PHE A 26 -5.40 -4.90 -23.82
N LEU A 27 -5.59 -3.58 -23.62
CA LEU A 27 -4.69 -2.73 -22.83
C LEU A 27 -5.15 -2.70 -21.37
N PRO A 28 -4.29 -3.04 -20.40
CA PRO A 28 -4.59 -2.84 -18.98
C PRO A 28 -4.83 -1.36 -18.65
N MET A 29 -5.83 -1.10 -17.80
CA MET A 29 -6.19 0.28 -17.42
C MET A 29 -5.01 1.11 -16.86
N PRO A 30 -4.11 0.56 -16.02
CA PRO A 30 -2.94 1.30 -15.55
C PRO A 30 -2.01 1.77 -16.67
N LEU A 31 -1.83 0.95 -17.72
CA LEU A 31 -1.01 1.34 -18.88
C LEU A 31 -1.60 2.53 -19.63
N ILE A 32 -2.93 2.56 -19.80
CA ILE A 32 -3.63 3.68 -20.42
C ILE A 32 -3.43 4.95 -19.60
N GLN A 33 -3.54 4.85 -18.27
CA GLN A 33 -3.34 5.98 -17.35
C GLN A 33 -1.92 6.53 -17.41
N ILE A 34 -0.90 5.67 -17.46
CA ILE A 34 0.50 6.07 -17.60
C ILE A 34 0.71 6.81 -18.93
N LEU A 35 0.20 6.26 -20.05
CA LEU A 35 0.34 6.89 -21.37
C LEU A 35 -0.36 8.26 -21.43
N LEU A 36 -1.55 8.37 -20.84
CA LEU A 36 -2.26 9.66 -20.74
C LEU A 36 -1.49 10.64 -19.85
N GLY A 37 -0.94 10.19 -18.72
CA GLY A 37 -0.11 11.00 -17.84
C GLY A 37 1.14 11.54 -18.53
N ILE A 38 1.84 10.70 -19.29
CA ILE A 38 2.99 11.12 -20.11
C ILE A 38 2.55 12.16 -21.15
N GLY A 39 1.46 11.92 -21.87
CA GLY A 39 0.94 12.85 -22.87
C GLY A 39 0.60 14.22 -22.28
N ILE A 40 -0.07 14.25 -21.13
CA ILE A 40 -0.41 15.48 -20.42
C ILE A 40 0.85 16.19 -19.92
N GLY A 41 1.80 15.45 -19.35
CA GLY A 41 3.06 16.00 -18.85
C GLY A 41 3.91 16.65 -19.96
N LEU A 42 3.86 16.12 -21.19
CA LEU A 42 4.53 16.71 -22.35
C LEU A 42 3.81 17.97 -22.88
N CYS A 43 2.49 18.05 -22.70
CA CYS A 43 1.69 19.19 -23.17
C CYS A 43 1.63 20.36 -22.17
N LEU A 44 1.83 20.09 -20.89
CA LEU A 44 1.82 21.15 -19.87
C LEU A 44 3.17 21.86 -19.82
N PRO A 45 3.19 23.20 -19.77
CA PRO A 45 4.44 23.93 -19.63
C PRO A 45 5.11 23.58 -18.31
N ASN A 46 6.43 23.70 -18.32
CA ASN A 46 7.41 23.26 -17.32
C ASN A 46 7.22 23.95 -15.95
N ASN A 47 6.07 23.79 -15.35
CA ASN A 47 5.83 24.21 -13.98
C ASN A 47 6.44 23.16 -13.05
N GLN A 48 7.28 23.60 -12.14
CA GLN A 48 7.87 22.76 -11.09
C GLN A 48 6.76 22.36 -10.13
N TYR A 49 6.12 21.22 -10.43
CA TYR A 49 5.14 20.62 -9.53
C TYR A 49 5.86 20.00 -8.35
N HIS A 50 5.82 20.66 -7.22
CA HIS A 50 6.22 20.06 -5.97
C HIS A 50 5.03 19.21 -5.46
N LEU A 51 5.04 17.92 -5.81
CA LEU A 51 4.16 16.97 -5.15
C LEU A 51 4.66 16.80 -3.72
N ASP A 52 3.86 17.18 -2.75
CA ASP A 52 4.15 16.89 -1.35
C ASP A 52 4.08 15.36 -1.17
N THR A 53 5.25 14.76 -0.94
CA THR A 53 5.40 13.31 -0.86
C THR A 53 4.62 12.75 0.33
N GLU A 54 4.58 13.46 1.45
CA GLU A 54 3.86 13.01 2.66
C GLU A 54 2.35 13.03 2.43
N LEU A 55 1.83 14.10 1.83
CA LEU A 55 0.42 14.17 1.45
C LEU A 55 0.05 13.10 0.43
N PHE A 56 0.89 12.82 -0.56
CA PHE A 56 0.64 11.78 -1.54
C PHE A 56 0.59 10.39 -0.88
N LEU A 57 1.56 10.09 -0.03
CA LEU A 57 1.59 8.83 0.72
C LEU A 57 0.37 8.69 1.63
N ALA A 58 -0.02 9.76 2.34
CA ALA A 58 -1.16 9.73 3.23
C ALA A 58 -2.50 9.59 2.51
N LEU A 59 -2.73 10.39 1.45
CA LEU A 59 -4.03 10.49 0.78
C LEU A 59 -4.27 9.41 -0.27
N VAL A 60 -3.21 8.89 -0.90
CA VAL A 60 -3.33 7.94 -2.01
C VAL A 60 -2.85 6.56 -1.58
N ILE A 61 -1.60 6.45 -1.15
CA ILE A 61 -0.99 5.14 -0.85
C ILE A 61 -1.58 4.54 0.45
N GLY A 62 -1.78 5.35 1.49
CA GLY A 62 -2.35 4.88 2.76
C GLY A 62 -3.71 4.19 2.58
N PRO A 63 -4.74 4.83 2.02
CA PRO A 63 -6.03 4.21 1.77
C PRO A 63 -5.98 3.00 0.82
N LEU A 64 -5.10 3.04 -0.20
CA LEU A 64 -4.89 1.92 -1.11
C LEU A 64 -4.39 0.68 -0.37
N LEU A 65 -3.28 0.81 0.37
CA LEU A 65 -2.70 -0.29 1.14
C LEU A 65 -3.63 -0.78 2.25
N PHE A 66 -4.42 0.12 2.85
CA PHE A 66 -5.43 -0.25 3.84
C PHE A 66 -6.49 -1.16 3.24
N ARG A 67 -6.98 -0.84 2.05
CA ARG A 67 -7.96 -1.65 1.32
C ARG A 67 -7.37 -2.99 0.91
N GLU A 68 -6.16 -3.01 0.37
CA GLU A 68 -5.47 -4.25 0.01
C GLU A 68 -5.25 -5.15 1.25
N ALA A 69 -4.89 -4.55 2.39
CA ALA A 69 -4.76 -5.25 3.66
C ALA A 69 -6.09 -5.84 4.15
N GLN A 70 -7.21 -5.16 3.91
CA GLN A 70 -8.54 -5.70 4.22
C GLN A 70 -8.94 -6.88 3.34
N GLU A 71 -8.55 -6.86 2.07
CA GLU A 71 -8.85 -7.93 1.12
C GLU A 71 -7.93 -9.15 1.26
N ALA A 72 -6.82 -9.00 1.98
CA ALA A 72 -5.84 -10.05 2.20
C ALA A 72 -6.38 -11.21 3.05
N ASP A 73 -6.17 -12.45 2.61
CA ASP A 73 -6.47 -13.64 3.41
C ASP A 73 -5.36 -13.92 4.42
N VAL A 74 -5.44 -13.24 5.57
CA VAL A 74 -4.47 -13.33 6.66
C VAL A 74 -4.26 -14.77 7.13
N THR A 75 -5.30 -15.59 7.13
CA THR A 75 -5.19 -17.00 7.53
C THR A 75 -4.32 -17.80 6.57
N SER A 76 -4.47 -17.54 5.28
CA SER A 76 -3.64 -18.15 4.24
C SER A 76 -2.21 -17.63 4.28
N ILE A 77 -2.01 -16.33 4.50
CA ILE A 77 -0.69 -15.70 4.64
C ILE A 77 0.05 -16.32 5.83
N LEU A 78 -0.60 -16.39 7.00
CA LEU A 78 -0.02 -16.99 8.20
C LEU A 78 0.27 -18.48 8.01
N LYS A 79 -0.57 -19.22 7.30
CA LYS A 79 -0.31 -20.63 6.97
C LYS A 79 0.91 -20.82 6.11
N HIS A 80 1.21 -19.88 5.22
CA HIS A 80 2.32 -19.94 4.28
C HIS A 80 3.43 -18.92 4.59
N TRP A 81 3.48 -18.40 5.82
CA TRP A 81 4.38 -17.30 6.21
C TRP A 81 5.85 -17.52 5.85
N LYS A 82 6.35 -18.77 5.90
CA LYS A 82 7.73 -19.09 5.50
C LYS A 82 7.98 -18.84 4.01
N ILE A 83 7.00 -19.21 3.16
CA ILE A 83 7.10 -18.99 1.71
C ILE A 83 7.03 -17.49 1.41
N VAL A 84 6.10 -16.78 2.06
CA VAL A 84 5.94 -15.33 1.92
C VAL A 84 7.22 -14.60 2.34
N LEU A 85 7.80 -14.93 3.51
CA LEU A 85 9.07 -14.35 3.95
C LEU A 85 10.25 -14.70 3.01
N TYR A 86 10.25 -15.92 2.48
CA TYR A 86 11.30 -16.35 1.54
C TYR A 86 11.17 -15.63 0.18
N LEU A 87 9.99 -15.24 -0.23
CA LEU A 87 9.78 -14.42 -1.41
C LEU A 87 10.17 -12.95 -1.15
N ILE A 88 9.74 -12.38 -0.03
CA ILE A 88 9.98 -10.98 0.29
C ILE A 88 11.49 -10.69 0.41
N PHE A 89 12.18 -11.29 1.37
CA PHE A 89 13.54 -10.89 1.69
C PHE A 89 14.56 -11.17 0.55
N PRO A 90 14.67 -12.40 0.01
CA PRO A 90 15.61 -12.65 -1.07
C PRO A 90 15.26 -11.93 -2.38
N VAL A 91 13.97 -11.86 -2.73
CA VAL A 91 13.55 -11.22 -3.99
C VAL A 91 13.80 -9.72 -3.93
N ILE A 92 13.41 -9.03 -2.85
CA ILE A 92 13.69 -7.60 -2.68
C ILE A 92 15.21 -7.36 -2.67
N PHE A 93 15.96 -8.16 -1.93
CA PHE A 93 17.42 -8.00 -1.88
C PHE A 93 18.07 -8.15 -3.24
N VAL A 94 17.72 -9.21 -3.96
CA VAL A 94 18.26 -9.47 -5.31
C VAL A 94 17.79 -8.42 -6.31
N SER A 95 16.51 -8.05 -6.31
CA SER A 95 15.98 -7.03 -7.22
C SER A 95 16.58 -5.64 -6.92
N THR A 96 16.67 -5.25 -5.65
CA THR A 96 17.33 -3.99 -5.24
C THR A 96 18.79 -3.93 -5.68
N LEU A 97 19.56 -5.00 -5.45
CA LEU A 97 20.95 -5.02 -5.86
C LEU A 97 21.12 -5.09 -7.38
N SER A 98 20.27 -5.83 -8.07
CA SER A 98 20.35 -5.96 -9.54
C SER A 98 20.00 -4.64 -10.22
N MET A 99 18.88 -4.01 -9.81
CA MET A 99 18.46 -2.72 -10.37
C MET A 99 19.37 -1.58 -9.93
N GLY A 100 19.83 -1.59 -8.66
CA GLY A 100 20.83 -0.65 -8.18
C GLY A 100 22.17 -0.78 -8.89
N GLY A 101 22.62 -2.01 -9.13
CA GLY A 101 23.83 -2.29 -9.92
C GLY A 101 23.69 -1.82 -11.37
N LEU A 102 22.54 -2.07 -12.00
CA LEU A 102 22.24 -1.57 -13.34
C LEU A 102 22.24 -0.03 -13.37
N ALA A 103 21.60 0.61 -12.39
CA ALA A 103 21.63 2.06 -12.27
C ALA A 103 23.04 2.62 -12.12
N HIS A 104 23.91 1.96 -11.35
CA HIS A 104 25.30 2.35 -11.19
C HIS A 104 26.12 2.26 -12.48
N VAL A 105 25.82 1.26 -13.31
CA VAL A 105 26.48 1.10 -14.63
C VAL A 105 25.97 2.13 -15.64
N LEU A 106 24.65 2.43 -15.62
CA LEU A 106 24.03 3.35 -16.57
C LEU A 106 24.31 4.84 -16.24
N TRP A 107 24.37 5.19 -14.96
CA TRP A 107 24.64 6.55 -14.50
C TRP A 107 26.00 6.67 -13.83
N ILE A 108 27.04 6.85 -14.66
CA ILE A 108 28.40 7.05 -14.21
C ILE A 108 28.47 8.33 -13.36
N GLY A 109 28.86 8.19 -12.08
CA GLY A 109 28.99 9.31 -11.13
C GLY A 109 27.89 9.37 -10.09
N LEU A 110 26.84 8.55 -10.16
CA LEU A 110 25.86 8.43 -9.10
C LEU A 110 26.45 7.63 -7.91
N PRO A 111 26.36 8.12 -6.66
CA PRO A 111 26.84 7.36 -5.51
C PRO A 111 26.12 6.02 -5.39
N LEU A 112 26.82 4.98 -4.94
CA LEU A 112 26.27 3.63 -4.82
C LEU A 112 24.99 3.60 -3.96
N ALA A 113 24.94 4.37 -2.88
CA ALA A 113 23.77 4.48 -2.03
C ALA A 113 22.53 5.03 -2.77
N ALA A 114 22.72 6.01 -3.67
CA ALA A 114 21.65 6.51 -4.51
C ALA A 114 21.19 5.47 -5.53
N CYS A 115 22.11 4.71 -6.10
CA CYS A 115 21.78 3.60 -7.00
C CYS A 115 20.99 2.50 -6.27
N VAL A 116 21.35 2.19 -5.02
CA VAL A 116 20.61 1.23 -4.19
C VAL A 116 19.19 1.77 -3.86
N ALA A 117 19.06 3.08 -3.62
CA ALA A 117 17.74 3.70 -3.43
C ALA A 117 16.85 3.53 -4.68
N VAL A 118 17.39 3.77 -5.86
CA VAL A 118 16.68 3.50 -7.14
C VAL A 118 16.29 2.03 -7.24
N GLY A 119 17.22 1.12 -6.93
CA GLY A 119 16.96 -0.32 -6.94
C GLY A 119 15.87 -0.73 -5.94
N ALA A 120 15.84 -0.13 -4.75
CA ALA A 120 14.82 -0.38 -3.74
C ALA A 120 13.43 0.16 -4.16
N ALA A 121 13.39 1.29 -4.84
CA ALA A 121 12.14 1.85 -5.37
C ALA A 121 11.54 1.03 -6.53
N LEU A 122 12.38 0.38 -7.33
CA LEU A 122 11.98 -0.43 -8.49
C LEU A 122 11.83 -1.93 -8.17
N GLY A 123 12.25 -2.34 -6.97
CA GLY A 123 12.30 -3.74 -6.57
C GLY A 123 10.96 -4.40 -6.24
N PRO A 124 10.02 -3.69 -5.58
CA PRO A 124 8.74 -4.27 -5.21
C PRO A 124 7.88 -4.67 -6.40
N THR A 125 7.07 -5.72 -6.21
CA THR A 125 6.08 -6.19 -7.19
C THR A 125 4.77 -5.43 -7.03
N ASP A 126 4.10 -5.12 -8.14
CA ASP A 126 2.87 -4.34 -8.15
C ASP A 126 1.63 -5.24 -8.02
N LEU A 127 0.92 -5.10 -6.88
CA LEU A 127 -0.34 -5.81 -6.63
C LEU A 127 -1.47 -5.37 -7.56
N VAL A 128 -1.49 -4.11 -7.98
CA VAL A 128 -2.52 -3.59 -8.89
C VAL A 128 -2.37 -4.22 -10.28
N ALA A 129 -1.13 -4.36 -10.75
CA ALA A 129 -0.84 -5.09 -11.98
C ALA A 129 -1.25 -6.56 -11.86
N PHE A 130 -0.96 -7.22 -10.73
CA PHE A 130 -1.40 -8.60 -10.49
C PHE A 130 -2.92 -8.71 -10.44
N ALA A 131 -3.63 -7.79 -9.77
CA ALA A 131 -5.08 -7.78 -9.72
C ALA A 131 -5.69 -7.66 -11.12
N SER A 132 -5.19 -6.75 -11.96
CA SER A 132 -5.66 -6.58 -13.35
C SER A 132 -5.42 -7.81 -14.23
N LEU A 133 -4.33 -8.55 -13.99
CA LEU A 133 -4.08 -9.84 -14.64
C LEU A 133 -5.01 -10.94 -14.13
N SER A 134 -5.33 -10.92 -12.84
CA SER A 134 -6.22 -11.92 -12.21
C SER A 134 -7.66 -11.83 -12.70
N GLU A 135 -8.10 -10.68 -13.21
CA GLU A 135 -9.40 -10.52 -13.88
C GLU A 135 -9.45 -11.23 -15.23
N ARG A 136 -8.30 -11.39 -15.88
CA ARG A 136 -8.19 -12.00 -17.22
C ARG A 136 -7.79 -13.47 -17.20
N PHE A 137 -7.02 -13.87 -16.18
CA PHE A 137 -6.46 -15.21 -16.03
C PHE A 137 -6.86 -15.80 -14.68
N THR A 138 -7.32 -17.04 -14.71
CA THR A 138 -7.64 -17.77 -13.46
C THR A 138 -6.38 -18.35 -12.85
N PHE A 139 -5.97 -17.80 -11.72
CA PHE A 139 -4.85 -18.34 -10.93
C PHE A 139 -5.36 -19.32 -9.86
N PRO A 140 -4.61 -20.38 -9.55
CA PRO A 140 -4.91 -21.21 -8.39
C PRO A 140 -4.98 -20.38 -7.12
N LYS A 141 -6.01 -20.57 -6.29
CA LYS A 141 -6.24 -19.78 -5.06
C LYS A 141 -5.00 -19.67 -4.16
N ARG A 142 -4.22 -20.76 -4.06
CA ARG A 142 -2.99 -20.78 -3.27
C ARG A 142 -1.96 -19.79 -3.79
N ILE A 143 -1.74 -19.75 -5.11
CA ILE A 143 -0.77 -18.84 -5.75
C ILE A 143 -1.24 -17.39 -5.58
N SER A 144 -2.51 -17.12 -5.86
CA SER A 144 -3.10 -15.79 -5.68
C SER A 144 -2.95 -15.26 -4.25
N ASN A 145 -3.21 -16.10 -3.24
CA ASN A 145 -3.07 -15.69 -1.83
C ASN A 145 -1.61 -15.45 -1.42
N ILE A 146 -0.67 -16.25 -1.95
CA ILE A 146 0.77 -16.06 -1.67
C ILE A 146 1.25 -14.76 -2.31
N LEU A 147 0.90 -14.49 -3.57
CA LEU A 147 1.28 -13.27 -4.28
C LEU A 147 0.65 -12.02 -3.66
N LYS A 148 -0.61 -12.08 -3.24
CA LYS A 148 -1.24 -10.98 -2.49
C LYS A 148 -0.56 -10.72 -1.14
N GLY A 149 -0.15 -11.77 -0.45
CA GLY A 149 0.58 -11.63 0.82
C GLY A 149 2.00 -11.12 0.64
N GLU A 150 2.67 -11.56 -0.41
CA GLU A 150 4.01 -11.10 -0.78
C GLU A 150 3.96 -9.63 -1.15
N GLY A 151 3.10 -9.20 -2.08
CA GLY A 151 3.04 -7.82 -2.54
C GLY A 151 2.70 -6.83 -1.42
N LEU A 152 1.74 -7.17 -0.53
CA LEU A 152 1.38 -6.32 0.60
C LEU A 152 2.56 -6.01 1.54
N LEU A 153 3.44 -6.99 1.78
CA LEU A 153 4.61 -6.84 2.65
C LEU A 153 5.85 -6.35 1.87
N ASN A 154 5.89 -6.62 0.58
CA ASN A 154 6.97 -6.24 -0.32
C ASN A 154 7.07 -4.73 -0.46
N ASP A 155 5.94 -4.03 -0.66
CA ASP A 155 5.89 -2.57 -0.76
C ASP A 155 6.42 -1.89 0.51
N ALA A 156 5.99 -2.38 1.67
CA ALA A 156 6.51 -1.89 2.95
C ALA A 156 8.03 -2.12 3.07
N SER A 157 8.53 -3.28 2.67
CA SER A 157 9.95 -3.63 2.75
C SER A 157 10.79 -2.83 1.74
N GLY A 158 10.28 -2.61 0.52
CA GLY A 158 10.92 -1.79 -0.50
C GLY A 158 11.08 -0.34 -0.06
N LEU A 159 10.02 0.25 0.53
CA LEU A 159 10.10 1.62 1.06
C LEU A 159 11.09 1.75 2.21
N ILE A 160 11.17 0.76 3.09
CA ILE A 160 12.15 0.75 4.17
C ILE A 160 13.57 0.69 3.59
N ALA A 161 13.83 -0.20 2.63
CA ALA A 161 15.12 -0.30 1.95
C ALA A 161 15.48 1.03 1.24
N PHE A 162 14.51 1.68 0.61
CA PHE A 162 14.66 2.99 0.01
C PHE A 162 15.04 4.06 1.04
N ARG A 163 14.31 4.17 2.16
CA ARG A 163 14.62 5.13 3.24
C ARG A 163 16.04 4.91 3.80
N VAL A 164 16.44 3.67 4.04
CA VAL A 164 17.79 3.33 4.53
C VAL A 164 18.87 3.76 3.52
N ALA A 165 18.67 3.47 2.24
CA ALA A 165 19.59 3.86 1.18
C ALA A 165 19.65 5.39 1.02
N LEU A 166 18.53 6.09 1.15
CA LEU A 166 18.45 7.55 1.10
C LEU A 166 19.22 8.19 2.27
N ILE A 167 19.07 7.68 3.50
CA ILE A 167 19.83 8.14 4.66
C ILE A 167 21.33 7.92 4.44
N ALA A 168 21.73 6.74 3.96
CA ALA A 168 23.13 6.44 3.64
C ALA A 168 23.71 7.41 2.59
N TRP A 169 22.90 7.80 1.61
CA TRP A 169 23.29 8.75 0.59
C TRP A 169 23.44 10.17 1.16
N THR A 170 22.47 10.64 1.94
CA THR A 170 22.45 12.02 2.46
C THR A 170 23.47 12.25 3.57
N THR A 171 23.71 11.25 4.41
CA THR A 171 24.67 11.35 5.53
C THR A 171 26.10 10.98 5.17
N GLY A 172 26.30 10.32 4.01
CA GLY A 172 27.61 9.80 3.59
C GLY A 172 28.16 8.68 4.47
N THR A 173 27.41 8.24 5.49
CA THR A 173 27.81 7.18 6.42
C THR A 173 26.76 6.07 6.43
N PHE A 174 27.20 4.84 6.23
CA PHE A 174 26.33 3.66 6.32
C PHE A 174 26.72 2.84 7.55
N SER A 175 25.86 2.88 8.57
CA SER A 175 25.99 2.01 9.73
C SER A 175 24.87 0.97 9.70
N ILE A 176 25.23 -0.29 9.45
CA ILE A 176 24.28 -1.42 9.44
C ILE A 176 23.55 -1.51 10.79
N ALA A 177 24.25 -1.26 11.89
CA ALA A 177 23.65 -1.35 13.23
C ALA A 177 22.59 -0.25 13.44
N GLN A 178 22.89 1.02 13.09
CA GLN A 178 21.92 2.11 13.19
C GLN A 178 20.74 1.93 12.25
N ALA A 179 21.00 1.52 11.00
CA ALA A 179 19.94 1.20 10.04
C ALA A 179 19.04 0.08 10.55
N GLY A 180 19.62 -0.98 11.11
CA GLY A 180 18.84 -2.10 11.68
C GLY A 180 18.00 -1.70 12.90
N ILE A 181 18.52 -0.87 13.79
CA ILE A 181 17.78 -0.36 14.95
C ILE A 181 16.64 0.56 14.50
N SER A 182 16.90 1.50 13.61
CA SER A 182 15.88 2.41 13.07
C SER A 182 14.77 1.64 12.35
N LEU A 183 15.14 0.63 11.58
CA LEU A 183 14.22 -0.28 10.92
C LEU A 183 13.35 -1.02 11.95
N ALA A 184 13.94 -1.59 12.99
CA ALA A 184 13.21 -2.31 14.03
C ALA A 184 12.22 -1.38 14.76
N ILE A 185 12.64 -0.17 15.10
CA ILE A 185 11.78 0.85 15.72
C ILE A 185 10.64 1.22 14.79
N SER A 186 10.92 1.46 13.50
CA SER A 186 9.89 1.77 12.49
C SER A 186 8.86 0.66 12.35
N ILE A 187 9.29 -0.60 12.32
CA ILE A 187 8.40 -1.76 12.18
C ILE A 187 7.55 -1.95 13.45
N VAL A 188 8.20 -2.02 14.62
CA VAL A 188 7.51 -2.26 15.89
C VAL A 188 6.60 -1.10 16.25
N GLY A 189 7.07 0.14 16.06
CA GLY A 189 6.28 1.35 16.27
C GLY A 189 5.09 1.44 15.31
N GLY A 190 5.30 1.19 14.03
CA GLY A 190 4.22 1.15 13.04
C GLY A 190 3.17 0.08 13.38
N PHE A 191 3.61 -1.12 13.77
CA PHE A 191 2.70 -2.17 14.24
C PHE A 191 1.88 -1.71 15.47
N ALA A 192 2.53 -1.10 16.47
CA ALA A 192 1.86 -0.62 17.67
C ALA A 192 0.81 0.46 17.36
N VAL A 193 1.16 1.44 16.50
CA VAL A 193 0.22 2.49 16.07
C VAL A 193 -0.96 1.90 15.31
N GLY A 194 -0.72 1.03 14.34
CA GLY A 194 -1.79 0.37 13.58
C GLY A 194 -2.72 -0.47 14.47
N PHE A 195 -2.15 -1.17 15.46
CA PHE A 195 -2.93 -1.93 16.43
C PHE A 195 -3.79 -1.01 17.32
N ILE A 196 -3.22 0.07 17.86
CA ILE A 196 -3.93 1.01 18.73
C ILE A 196 -5.04 1.72 17.95
N THR A 197 -4.77 2.22 16.76
CA THR A 197 -5.77 2.91 15.93
C THR A 197 -6.90 1.99 15.49
N ALA A 198 -6.62 0.72 15.20
CA ALA A 198 -7.64 -0.29 14.94
C ALA A 198 -8.52 -0.55 16.18
N LEU A 199 -7.93 -0.60 17.39
CA LEU A 199 -8.70 -0.73 18.63
C LEU A 199 -9.59 0.49 18.90
N ILE A 200 -9.05 1.70 18.71
CA ILE A 200 -9.82 2.95 18.85
C ILE A 200 -10.99 2.96 17.86
N ASN A 201 -10.75 2.64 16.59
CA ASN A 201 -11.80 2.55 15.58
C ASN A 201 -12.87 1.53 15.99
N ARG A 202 -12.45 0.37 16.49
CA ARG A 202 -13.38 -0.65 17.02
C ARG A 202 -14.22 -0.12 18.15
N PHE A 203 -13.63 0.61 19.09
CA PHE A 203 -14.34 1.20 20.22
C PHE A 203 -15.35 2.25 19.74
N LEU A 204 -14.93 3.17 18.85
CA LEU A 204 -15.79 4.19 18.28
C LEU A 204 -16.99 3.58 17.54
N HIS A 205 -16.75 2.59 16.69
CA HIS A 205 -17.82 1.89 15.97
C HIS A 205 -18.81 1.23 16.95
N THR A 206 -18.32 0.56 18.00
CA THR A 206 -19.19 -0.08 19.00
C THR A 206 -19.97 0.96 19.82
N PHE A 207 -19.34 2.09 20.12
CA PHE A 207 -19.99 3.20 20.80
C PHE A 207 -21.11 3.82 19.95
N LEU A 208 -20.86 4.10 18.67
CA LEU A 208 -21.87 4.61 17.74
C LEU A 208 -23.06 3.65 17.61
N LEU A 209 -22.82 2.35 17.54
CA LEU A 209 -23.88 1.34 17.55
C LEU A 209 -24.71 1.40 18.84
N SER A 210 -24.08 1.58 20.00
CA SER A 210 -24.77 1.62 21.29
C SER A 210 -25.69 2.83 21.44
N VAL A 211 -25.31 3.95 20.82
CA VAL A 211 -26.09 5.21 20.84
C VAL A 211 -27.11 5.28 19.69
N ARG A 212 -27.23 4.25 18.86
CA ARG A 212 -28.06 4.22 17.64
C ARG A 212 -27.76 5.38 16.68
N ALA A 213 -26.54 5.87 16.68
CA ALA A 213 -26.08 6.97 15.83
C ALA A 213 -25.35 6.43 14.56
N THR A 214 -25.59 5.19 14.18
CA THR A 214 -25.03 4.59 12.98
C THR A 214 -25.91 4.90 11.79
N ASP A 215 -25.39 5.76 10.94
CA ASP A 215 -25.86 5.94 9.57
C ASP A 215 -24.72 5.57 8.61
N ILE A 216 -25.07 5.34 7.36
CA ILE A 216 -24.11 4.97 6.30
C ILE A 216 -22.98 6.02 6.17
N ALA A 217 -23.31 7.30 6.37
CA ALA A 217 -22.36 8.39 6.28
C ALA A 217 -21.30 8.32 7.39
N SER A 218 -21.72 8.08 8.63
CA SER A 218 -20.81 7.92 9.78
C SER A 218 -19.88 6.74 9.62
N GLU A 219 -20.36 5.60 9.11
CA GLU A 219 -19.53 4.44 8.84
C GLU A 219 -18.51 4.69 7.73
N LEU A 220 -18.92 5.32 6.62
CA LEU A 220 -18.00 5.70 5.53
C LEU A 220 -16.94 6.68 6.00
N LEU A 221 -17.31 7.67 6.83
CA LEU A 221 -16.35 8.63 7.38
C LEU A 221 -15.33 7.95 8.30
N LEU A 222 -15.76 7.04 9.17
CA LEU A 222 -14.85 6.26 10.01
C LEU A 222 -13.90 5.39 9.16
N ASP A 223 -14.42 4.79 8.10
CA ASP A 223 -13.65 3.94 7.22
C ASP A 223 -12.61 4.70 6.42
N LEU A 224 -12.95 5.89 5.95
CA LEU A 224 -12.05 6.76 5.21
C LEU A 224 -11.03 7.46 6.13
N SER A 225 -11.45 7.84 7.34
CA SER A 225 -10.57 8.52 8.28
C SER A 225 -9.51 7.61 8.90
N LEU A 226 -9.79 6.31 9.08
CA LEU A 226 -8.89 5.39 9.75
C LEU A 226 -7.52 5.28 9.09
N PRO A 227 -7.38 4.99 7.78
CA PRO A 227 -6.07 4.92 7.14
C PRO A 227 -5.34 6.27 7.18
N LEU A 228 -6.03 7.38 6.98
CA LEU A 228 -5.44 8.71 6.99
C LEU A 228 -4.87 9.07 8.37
N LEU A 229 -5.67 8.92 9.42
CA LEU A 229 -5.25 9.19 10.80
C LEU A 229 -4.15 8.24 11.23
N THR A 230 -4.24 6.96 10.89
CA THR A 230 -3.22 5.97 11.22
C THR A 230 -1.88 6.31 10.58
N PHE A 231 -1.88 6.67 9.29
CA PHE A 231 -0.68 7.09 8.58
C PHE A 231 -0.07 8.35 9.22
N PHE A 232 -0.88 9.38 9.40
CA PHE A 232 -0.45 10.66 9.95
C PHE A 232 0.15 10.51 11.36
N ILE A 233 -0.53 9.80 12.27
CA ILE A 233 -0.03 9.58 13.63
C ILE A 233 1.31 8.84 13.62
N ALA A 234 1.46 7.86 12.74
CA ALA A 234 2.70 7.08 12.66
C ALA A 234 3.87 7.93 12.14
N GLU A 235 3.68 8.74 11.10
CA GLU A 235 4.73 9.62 10.57
C GLU A 235 5.10 10.72 11.57
N GLU A 236 4.16 11.29 12.32
CA GLU A 236 4.43 12.28 13.36
C GLU A 236 5.35 11.75 14.48
N ILE A 237 5.22 10.50 14.84
CA ILE A 237 6.12 9.87 15.83
C ILE A 237 7.33 9.16 15.19
N HIS A 238 7.57 9.44 13.90
CA HIS A 238 8.72 8.94 13.14
C HIS A 238 8.81 7.41 13.05
N VAL A 239 7.64 6.73 12.94
CA VAL A 239 7.55 5.29 12.64
C VAL A 239 6.87 5.07 11.28
N SER A 240 6.85 3.84 10.79
CA SER A 240 6.31 3.55 9.47
C SER A 240 4.79 3.69 9.39
N GLY A 241 4.31 4.74 8.72
CA GLY A 241 2.89 4.94 8.42
C GLY A 241 2.31 3.82 7.57
N ILE A 242 3.08 3.28 6.63
CA ILE A 242 2.66 2.17 5.77
C ILE A 242 2.38 0.91 6.58
N ILE A 243 3.32 0.51 7.45
CA ILE A 243 3.12 -0.68 8.32
C ILE A 243 1.92 -0.47 9.23
N ALA A 244 1.77 0.74 9.80
CA ALA A 244 0.65 1.06 10.67
C ALA A 244 -0.70 0.90 9.94
N VAL A 245 -0.81 1.41 8.73
CA VAL A 245 -2.03 1.32 7.91
C VAL A 245 -2.35 -0.11 7.51
N VAL A 246 -1.34 -0.90 7.11
CA VAL A 246 -1.49 -2.32 6.76
C VAL A 246 -1.99 -3.13 7.97
N VAL A 247 -1.40 -2.92 9.15
CA VAL A 247 -1.83 -3.60 10.39
C VAL A 247 -3.27 -3.22 10.75
N ALA A 248 -3.63 -1.94 10.66
CA ALA A 248 -4.98 -1.48 10.91
C ALA A 248 -6.00 -2.11 9.94
N GLY A 249 -5.66 -2.21 8.66
CA GLY A 249 -6.49 -2.85 7.63
C GLY A 249 -6.72 -4.34 7.89
N ILE A 250 -5.66 -5.08 8.20
CA ILE A 250 -5.71 -6.50 8.56
C ILE A 250 -6.62 -6.74 9.77
N LEU A 251 -6.44 -5.95 10.83
CA LEU A 251 -7.23 -6.10 12.06
C LEU A 251 -8.70 -5.77 11.86
N LYS A 252 -9.00 -4.81 10.99
CA LYS A 252 -10.38 -4.49 10.63
C LYS A 252 -11.02 -5.61 9.83
N ALA A 253 -10.35 -6.16 8.83
CA ALA A 253 -10.86 -7.25 7.99
C ALA A 253 -11.16 -8.53 8.78
N SER A 254 -10.31 -8.88 9.74
CA SER A 254 -10.50 -10.07 10.56
C SER A 254 -11.81 -10.04 11.35
N ARG A 255 -12.33 -8.86 11.67
CA ARG A 255 -13.58 -8.65 12.36
C ARG A 255 -14.80 -8.88 11.46
N PHE A 256 -14.80 -8.30 10.26
CA PHE A 256 -15.91 -8.45 9.31
C PHE A 256 -16.12 -9.94 8.96
N LYS A 257 -15.04 -10.67 8.75
CA LYS A 257 -15.11 -12.10 8.47
C LYS A 257 -15.72 -12.90 9.63
N LYS A 258 -15.47 -12.49 10.87
CA LYS A 258 -16.03 -13.16 12.07
C LYS A 258 -17.52 -12.84 12.26
N ILE A 259 -17.97 -11.63 11.95
CA ILE A 259 -19.38 -11.22 12.03
C ILE A 259 -20.19 -11.95 10.97
N ASN A 260 -19.74 -11.96 9.71
CA ASN A 260 -20.42 -12.67 8.62
C ASN A 260 -20.50 -14.18 8.86
N LEU A 261 -19.50 -14.79 9.51
CA LEU A 261 -19.55 -16.21 9.89
C LEU A 261 -20.56 -16.47 11.00
N LEU A 262 -20.73 -15.56 11.95
CA LEU A 262 -21.73 -15.67 13.00
C LEU A 262 -23.14 -15.46 12.45
N GLU A 263 -23.34 -14.50 11.56
CA GLU A 263 -24.62 -14.28 10.87
C GLU A 263 -25.01 -15.49 10.02
N ALA A 264 -24.09 -16.04 9.22
CA ALA A 264 -24.33 -17.24 8.44
C ALA A 264 -24.62 -18.48 9.30
N GLN A 265 -24.07 -18.57 10.53
CA GLN A 265 -24.40 -19.62 11.49
C GLN A 265 -25.79 -19.43 12.11
N VAL A 266 -26.19 -18.18 12.36
CA VAL A 266 -27.53 -17.86 12.88
C VAL A 266 -28.59 -18.17 11.83
N ASP A 267 -28.35 -17.79 10.56
CA ASP A 267 -29.28 -18.07 9.46
C ASP A 267 -29.48 -19.58 9.24
N THR A 268 -28.40 -20.38 9.32
CA THR A 268 -28.51 -21.84 9.22
C THR A 268 -29.24 -22.48 10.41
N VAL A 269 -29.19 -21.87 11.59
CA VAL A 269 -29.96 -22.36 12.76
C VAL A 269 -31.43 -21.96 12.67
N THR A 270 -31.73 -20.79 12.11
CA THR A 270 -33.12 -20.33 11.91
C THR A 270 -33.85 -21.04 10.76
N GLU A 271 -33.12 -21.56 9.76
CA GLU A 271 -33.71 -22.37 8.68
C GLU A 271 -33.96 -23.85 9.09
N THR A 272 -33.37 -24.31 10.21
CA THR A 272 -33.52 -25.69 10.70
C THR A 272 -34.52 -25.87 11.85
N VAL A 273 -35.20 -24.81 12.28
CA VAL A 273 -36.31 -24.78 13.24
C VAL A 273 -37.62 -24.47 12.55
#